data_6e0d43bc187c5781532eecd2a77649da
#
_entry.id   6e0d43bc187c5781532eecd2a77649da
#
_cell.length_a   1.000
_cell.length_b   1.000
_cell.length_c   1.000
_cell.angle_alpha   90.00
_cell.angle_beta   90.00
_cell.angle_gamma   90.00
#
_symmetry.space_group_name_H-M   'P 1'
#
loop_
_entity.id
_entity.type
_entity.pdbx_description
1 polymer ?
#
loop_
_entity_poly.entity_id
_entity_poly.type
_entity_poly.pdbx_seq_one_letter_code
_entity_poly.pdbx_strand_id
1 'polypeptide(L)'
;GCAYGAFRAIVVALREAVGYPYTLIPPEMMIWGHGGVVGWGGTCGALLGACAAINLVCDKPTADQLIHELQGWYTQALLPSDISNQYAQTGQFFVQKYTQPLPQNASGSPLCHVSVTMWCEHSGFRASSLERKERCGRLTGDVAARAVELLNQWADGQFQGIYVPPESIATCLTCHGDKGMDNVKAKMNCVQCHTPHP
;
A
#
# COMPACT_ATOMS: atom_id res chain seq x y z
N GLY A 1 -0.07 -10.66 -9.46
CA GLY A 1 0.27 -10.34 -8.06
C GLY A 1 0.10 -8.86 -7.77
N CYS A 2 -0.03 -8.49 -6.48
CA CYS A 2 -0.37 -7.12 -6.07
C CYS A 2 0.65 -6.08 -6.57
N ALA A 3 1.95 -6.34 -6.44
CA ALA A 3 2.98 -5.40 -6.87
C ALA A 3 2.95 -5.20 -8.39
N TYR A 4 2.82 -6.29 -9.15
CA TYR A 4 2.62 -6.20 -10.59
C TYR A 4 1.37 -5.38 -10.95
N GLY A 5 0.26 -5.61 -10.24
CA GLY A 5 -1.00 -4.90 -10.50
C GLY A 5 -0.88 -3.39 -10.30
N ALA A 6 -0.39 -2.95 -9.14
CA ALA A 6 -0.22 -1.54 -8.83
C ALA A 6 0.81 -0.87 -9.76
N PHE A 7 1.97 -1.49 -9.93
CA PHE A 7 3.03 -0.97 -10.79
C PHE A 7 2.58 -0.86 -12.25
N ARG A 8 1.97 -1.94 -12.77
CA ARG A 8 1.49 -1.95 -14.15
C ARG A 8 0.44 -0.88 -14.43
N ALA A 9 -0.51 -0.69 -13.51
CA ALA A 9 -1.55 0.33 -13.67
C ALA A 9 -0.95 1.73 -13.87
N ILE A 10 0.06 2.09 -13.08
CA ILE A 10 0.73 3.39 -13.16
C ILE A 10 1.63 3.48 -14.41
N VAL A 11 2.45 2.46 -14.66
CA VAL A 11 3.39 2.46 -15.80
C VAL A 11 2.67 2.47 -17.14
N VAL A 12 1.55 1.75 -17.27
CA VAL A 12 0.77 1.77 -18.52
C VAL A 12 0.18 3.15 -18.77
N ALA A 13 -0.38 3.81 -17.76
CA ALA A 13 -0.86 5.18 -17.87
C ALA A 13 0.26 6.16 -18.28
N LEU A 14 1.45 6.02 -17.71
CA LEU A 14 2.64 6.81 -18.08
C LEU A 14 3.09 6.53 -19.53
N ARG A 15 3.03 5.28 -20.00
CA ARG A 15 3.31 4.93 -21.40
C ARG A 15 2.38 5.64 -22.36
N GLU A 16 1.08 5.62 -22.05
CA GLU A 16 0.05 6.24 -22.89
C GLU A 16 0.12 7.77 -22.89
N ALA A 17 0.37 8.38 -21.73
CA ALA A 17 0.38 9.83 -21.59
C ALA A 17 1.74 10.48 -21.98
N VAL A 18 2.86 9.82 -21.69
CA VAL A 18 4.22 10.37 -21.82
C VAL A 18 5.04 9.66 -22.89
N GLY A 19 4.90 8.34 -23.01
CA GLY A 19 5.69 7.53 -23.94
C GLY A 19 7.05 7.14 -23.37
N TYR A 20 8.14 7.47 -24.08
CA TYR A 20 9.51 7.22 -23.61
C TYR A 20 9.84 8.09 -22.38
N PRO A 21 10.52 7.57 -21.33
CA PRO A 21 11.19 6.25 -21.25
C PRO A 21 10.28 5.11 -20.73
N TYR A 22 9.03 5.36 -20.37
CA TYR A 22 8.15 4.38 -19.71
C TYR A 22 7.79 3.20 -20.63
N THR A 23 7.85 3.38 -21.94
CA THR A 23 7.66 2.30 -22.93
C THR A 23 8.68 1.17 -22.79
N LEU A 24 9.84 1.43 -22.18
CA LEU A 24 10.91 0.44 -22.00
C LEU A 24 10.81 -0.33 -20.66
N ILE A 25 9.91 0.05 -19.78
CA ILE A 25 9.81 -0.54 -18.44
C ILE A 25 8.91 -1.77 -18.48
N PRO A 26 9.40 -3.01 -18.32
CA PRO A 26 8.57 -4.21 -18.29
C PRO A 26 7.89 -4.35 -16.90
N PRO A 27 6.55 -4.23 -16.80
CA PRO A 27 5.87 -4.36 -15.50
C PRO A 27 6.04 -5.75 -14.88
N GLU A 28 6.37 -6.74 -15.70
CA GLU A 28 6.62 -8.13 -15.31
C GLU A 28 7.75 -8.27 -14.28
N MET A 29 8.65 -7.30 -14.22
CA MET A 29 9.70 -7.23 -13.19
C MET A 29 9.15 -7.22 -11.75
N MET A 30 7.85 -6.92 -11.56
CA MET A 30 7.19 -6.85 -10.25
C MET A 30 6.32 -8.07 -9.92
N ILE A 31 6.36 -9.14 -10.71
CA ILE A 31 5.51 -10.35 -10.50
C ILE A 31 5.81 -11.01 -9.15
N TRP A 32 7.04 -11.00 -8.69
CA TRP A 32 7.49 -11.59 -7.43
C TRP A 32 6.87 -10.92 -6.19
N GLY A 33 6.45 -9.65 -6.30
CA GLY A 33 5.97 -8.85 -5.18
C GLY A 33 4.52 -9.16 -4.77
N HIS A 34 4.17 -10.43 -4.58
CA HIS A 34 2.86 -10.87 -4.08
C HIS A 34 3.00 -11.48 -2.68
N GLY A 35 1.94 -11.38 -1.87
CA GLY A 35 1.91 -11.94 -0.52
C GLY A 35 3.03 -11.43 0.39
N GLY A 36 3.47 -10.17 0.21
CA GLY A 36 4.61 -9.62 0.94
C GLY A 36 5.92 -10.34 0.59
N VAL A 37 6.29 -10.34 -0.71
CA VAL A 37 7.42 -11.04 -1.32
C VAL A 37 7.24 -12.57 -1.29
N VAL A 38 6.68 -13.10 -2.38
CA VAL A 38 6.48 -14.55 -2.61
C VAL A 38 5.86 -15.28 -1.40
N GLY A 39 4.93 -14.60 -0.71
CA GLY A 39 4.23 -15.19 0.44
C GLY A 39 4.93 -15.06 1.80
N TRP A 40 6.04 -14.34 1.91
CA TRP A 40 6.77 -14.13 3.18
C TRP A 40 6.09 -13.17 4.16
N GLY A 41 4.99 -12.54 3.77
CA GLY A 41 4.23 -11.67 4.68
C GLY A 41 4.85 -10.29 4.96
N GLY A 42 5.93 -9.94 4.27
CA GLY A 42 6.57 -8.63 4.35
C GLY A 42 5.69 -7.48 3.85
N THR A 43 6.26 -6.39 3.38
CA THR A 43 5.50 -5.23 2.88
C THR A 43 4.44 -5.64 1.85
N CYS A 44 3.25 -5.06 1.95
CA CYS A 44 2.15 -5.34 1.03
C CYS A 44 2.61 -5.12 -0.43
N GLY A 45 2.34 -6.11 -1.29
CA GLY A 45 2.74 -6.03 -2.70
C GLY A 45 2.18 -4.80 -3.42
N ALA A 46 0.96 -4.37 -3.08
CA ALA A 46 0.41 -3.15 -3.65
C ALA A 46 1.28 -1.92 -3.37
N LEU A 47 1.77 -1.79 -2.13
CA LEU A 47 2.73 -0.75 -1.75
C LEU A 47 4.05 -0.89 -2.49
N LEU A 48 4.61 -2.12 -2.58
CA LEU A 48 5.86 -2.35 -3.31
C LEU A 48 5.76 -1.87 -4.77
N GLY A 49 4.66 -2.21 -5.45
CA GLY A 49 4.45 -1.79 -6.83
C GLY A 49 4.27 -0.28 -6.99
N ALA A 50 3.46 0.32 -6.14
CA ALA A 50 3.22 1.76 -6.16
C ALA A 50 4.48 2.58 -5.81
N CYS A 51 5.24 2.16 -4.78
CA CYS A 51 6.51 2.78 -4.41
C CYS A 51 7.55 2.71 -5.54
N ALA A 52 7.64 1.56 -6.21
CA ALA A 52 8.52 1.42 -7.38
C ALA A 52 8.12 2.37 -8.51
N ALA A 53 6.81 2.56 -8.77
CA ALA A 53 6.33 3.49 -9.77
C ALA A 53 6.60 4.96 -9.40
N ILE A 54 6.39 5.34 -8.14
CA ILE A 54 6.74 6.69 -7.64
C ILE A 54 8.23 6.98 -7.87
N ASN A 55 9.09 6.02 -7.55
CA ASN A 55 10.53 6.16 -7.70
C ASN A 55 11.01 6.22 -9.17
N LEU A 56 10.18 5.80 -10.14
CA LEU A 56 10.46 5.99 -11.57
C LEU A 56 10.17 7.42 -12.04
N VAL A 57 9.28 8.13 -11.37
CA VAL A 57 8.80 9.46 -11.77
C VAL A 57 9.58 10.57 -11.08
N CYS A 58 9.91 10.38 -9.81
CA CYS A 58 10.47 11.41 -8.94
C CYS A 58 11.95 11.16 -8.65
N ASP A 59 12.68 12.24 -8.33
CA ASP A 59 13.97 12.15 -7.66
C ASP A 59 13.84 11.52 -6.26
N LYS A 60 14.95 11.04 -5.72
CA LYS A 60 14.94 10.33 -4.45
C LYS A 60 14.33 11.13 -3.28
N PRO A 61 14.68 12.41 -3.02
CA PRO A 61 14.08 13.18 -1.94
C PRO A 61 12.56 13.31 -2.04
N THR A 62 12.05 13.55 -3.23
CA THR A 62 10.60 13.62 -3.51
C THR A 62 9.95 12.26 -3.34
N ALA A 63 10.53 11.22 -3.92
CA ALA A 63 10.01 9.86 -3.81
C ALA A 63 9.90 9.41 -2.34
N ASP A 64 10.91 9.69 -1.51
CA ASP A 64 10.92 9.36 -0.09
C ASP A 64 9.73 10.03 0.65
N GLN A 65 9.39 11.26 0.31
CA GLN A 65 8.24 11.98 0.91
C GLN A 65 6.89 11.39 0.47
N LEU A 66 6.70 11.17 -0.83
CA LEU A 66 5.46 10.60 -1.36
C LEU A 66 5.25 9.17 -0.88
N ILE A 67 6.31 8.37 -0.84
CA ILE A 67 6.28 7.00 -0.32
C ILE A 67 5.95 6.99 1.18
N HIS A 68 6.52 7.91 1.96
CA HIS A 68 6.18 8.04 3.38
C HIS A 68 4.69 8.31 3.58
N GLU A 69 4.14 9.25 2.82
CA GLU A 69 2.71 9.58 2.85
C GLU A 69 1.84 8.40 2.42
N LEU A 70 2.20 7.70 1.34
CA LEU A 70 1.48 6.52 0.85
C LEU A 70 1.47 5.38 1.88
N GLN A 71 2.61 5.11 2.51
CA GLN A 71 2.74 4.09 3.56
C GLN A 71 1.85 4.44 4.77
N GLY A 72 1.91 5.68 5.22
CA GLY A 72 1.10 6.17 6.32
C GLY A 72 -0.39 6.09 6.03
N TRP A 73 -0.83 6.61 4.88
CA TRP A 73 -2.20 6.51 4.41
C TRP A 73 -2.71 5.07 4.41
N TYR A 74 -1.93 4.14 3.86
CA TYR A 74 -2.30 2.73 3.80
C TYR A 74 -2.60 2.12 5.16
N THR A 75 -1.86 2.52 6.20
CA THR A 75 -2.07 1.98 7.55
C THR A 75 -3.37 2.45 8.19
N GLN A 76 -3.88 3.61 7.77
CA GLN A 76 -5.05 4.28 8.37
C GLN A 76 -6.31 4.17 7.52
N ALA A 77 -6.17 3.94 6.20
CA ALA A 77 -7.29 3.89 5.29
C ALA A 77 -8.16 2.64 5.51
N LEU A 78 -9.48 2.84 5.39
CA LEU A 78 -10.45 1.75 5.36
C LEU A 78 -10.44 1.10 3.98
N LEU A 79 -9.85 -0.08 3.89
CA LEU A 79 -9.62 -0.78 2.63
C LEU A 79 -10.30 -2.17 2.59
N PRO A 80 -10.87 -2.56 1.41
CA PRO A 80 -10.93 -1.81 0.15
C PRO A 80 -11.86 -0.60 0.27
N SER A 81 -11.63 0.44 -0.53
CA SER A 81 -12.41 1.68 -0.47
C SER A 81 -13.88 1.49 -0.91
N ASP A 82 -14.74 2.47 -0.56
CA ASP A 82 -16.12 2.51 -1.06
C ASP A 82 -16.18 2.56 -2.58
N ILE A 83 -15.25 3.30 -3.21
CA ILE A 83 -15.16 3.40 -4.68
C ILE A 83 -14.87 2.03 -5.28
N SER A 84 -13.91 1.29 -4.74
CA SER A 84 -13.60 -0.07 -5.20
C SER A 84 -14.74 -1.04 -4.99
N ASN A 85 -15.49 -0.92 -3.89
CA ASN A 85 -16.69 -1.69 -3.64
C ASN A 85 -17.79 -1.36 -4.67
N GLN A 86 -18.00 -0.08 -4.94
CA GLN A 86 -18.97 0.39 -5.96
C GLN A 86 -18.59 -0.10 -7.37
N TYR A 87 -17.30 -0.02 -7.74
CA TYR A 87 -16.83 -0.52 -9.05
C TYR A 87 -17.08 -2.02 -9.22
N ALA A 88 -16.92 -2.80 -8.16
CA ALA A 88 -17.24 -4.22 -8.21
C ALA A 88 -18.73 -4.48 -8.42
N GLN A 89 -19.62 -3.72 -7.76
CA GLN A 89 -21.06 -3.85 -7.90
C GLN A 89 -21.56 -3.43 -9.28
N THR A 90 -20.91 -2.44 -9.89
CA THR A 90 -21.31 -1.87 -11.18
C THR A 90 -20.56 -2.48 -12.38
N GLY A 91 -19.72 -3.50 -12.15
CA GLY A 91 -19.02 -4.23 -13.22
C GLY A 91 -17.93 -3.41 -13.92
N GLN A 92 -17.29 -2.46 -13.24
CA GLN A 92 -16.29 -1.58 -13.85
C GLN A 92 -14.86 -2.16 -13.85
N PHE A 93 -14.62 -3.29 -13.15
CA PHE A 93 -13.35 -3.98 -13.24
C PHE A 93 -13.29 -4.89 -14.47
N PHE A 94 -12.17 -4.89 -15.19
CA PHE A 94 -11.97 -5.79 -16.34
C PHE A 94 -12.06 -7.28 -15.96
N VAL A 95 -11.61 -7.62 -14.79
CA VAL A 95 -11.69 -8.97 -14.22
C VAL A 95 -12.12 -8.87 -12.78
N GLN A 96 -13.27 -9.44 -12.48
CA GLN A 96 -13.76 -9.57 -11.10
C GLN A 96 -14.42 -10.94 -10.91
N LYS A 97 -14.25 -11.51 -9.73
CA LYS A 97 -14.80 -12.82 -9.38
C LYS A 97 -15.82 -12.73 -8.24
N TYR A 98 -15.90 -11.58 -7.60
CA TYR A 98 -16.82 -11.32 -6.50
C TYR A 98 -17.35 -9.88 -6.62
N THR A 99 -18.67 -9.74 -6.70
CA THR A 99 -19.33 -8.45 -7.02
C THR A 99 -19.93 -7.76 -5.80
N GLN A 100 -20.07 -8.48 -4.68
CA GLN A 100 -20.65 -7.89 -3.48
C GLN A 100 -19.66 -6.94 -2.79
N PRO A 101 -20.14 -5.95 -2.03
CA PRO A 101 -19.28 -5.15 -1.17
C PRO A 101 -18.51 -6.03 -0.20
N LEU A 102 -17.29 -5.67 0.05
CA LEU A 102 -16.43 -6.33 1.01
C LEU A 102 -16.28 -5.46 2.26
N PRO A 103 -16.22 -6.05 3.46
CA PRO A 103 -15.92 -5.33 4.69
C PRO A 103 -14.61 -4.55 4.58
N GLN A 104 -14.57 -3.39 5.23
CA GLN A 104 -13.43 -2.47 5.21
C GLN A 104 -12.79 -2.44 6.59
N ASN A 105 -11.46 -2.40 6.62
CA ASN A 105 -10.73 -2.14 7.85
C ASN A 105 -9.43 -1.40 7.59
N ALA A 106 -8.97 -0.65 8.59
CA ALA A 106 -7.61 -0.13 8.63
C ALA A 106 -6.67 -1.21 9.14
N SER A 107 -5.56 -1.43 8.43
CA SER A 107 -4.61 -2.49 8.80
C SER A 107 -3.69 -2.11 9.97
N GLY A 108 -3.48 -0.82 10.20
CA GLY A 108 -2.50 -0.31 11.17
C GLY A 108 -1.03 -0.61 10.79
N SER A 109 -0.79 -1.36 9.72
CA SER A 109 0.55 -1.81 9.32
C SER A 109 0.69 -1.92 7.81
N PRO A 110 1.87 -1.64 7.23
CA PRO A 110 2.15 -1.85 5.82
C PRO A 110 2.42 -3.32 5.47
N LEU A 111 2.49 -4.22 6.46
CA LEU A 111 2.81 -5.63 6.25
C LEU A 111 1.63 -6.40 5.66
N CYS A 112 1.90 -7.22 4.65
CA CYS A 112 0.90 -8.10 4.04
C CYS A 112 0.29 -9.08 5.05
N HIS A 113 1.13 -9.67 5.90
CA HIS A 113 0.67 -10.56 6.97
C HIS A 113 -0.37 -9.88 7.87
N VAL A 114 -0.03 -8.73 8.45
CA VAL A 114 -0.94 -8.00 9.35
C VAL A 114 -2.20 -7.55 8.63
N SER A 115 -2.06 -6.97 7.43
CA SER A 115 -3.20 -6.49 6.65
C SER A 115 -4.20 -7.59 6.29
N VAL A 116 -3.72 -8.79 5.98
CA VAL A 116 -4.60 -9.94 5.69
C VAL A 116 -5.21 -10.49 6.96
N THR A 117 -4.43 -10.69 8.03
CA THR A 117 -4.92 -11.26 9.29
C THR A 117 -6.00 -10.37 9.91
N MET A 118 -5.74 -9.08 10.07
CA MET A 118 -6.70 -8.13 10.64
C MET A 118 -8.00 -8.08 9.83
N TRP A 119 -7.90 -8.13 8.48
CA TRP A 119 -9.09 -8.15 7.65
C TRP A 119 -9.87 -9.46 7.79
N CYS A 120 -9.19 -10.60 7.84
CA CYS A 120 -9.85 -11.91 8.04
C CYS A 120 -10.56 -11.98 9.38
N GLU A 121 -9.95 -11.48 10.44
CA GLU A 121 -10.56 -11.39 11.78
C GLU A 121 -11.79 -10.48 11.78
N HIS A 122 -11.69 -9.31 11.15
CA HIS A 122 -12.79 -8.36 11.04
C HIS A 122 -13.96 -8.89 10.20
N SER A 123 -13.66 -9.53 9.07
CA SER A 123 -14.66 -9.94 8.09
C SER A 123 -15.23 -11.34 8.31
N GLY A 124 -14.54 -12.20 9.06
CA GLY A 124 -14.86 -13.62 9.23
C GLY A 124 -14.48 -14.50 8.03
N PHE A 125 -13.93 -13.94 6.96
CA PHE A 125 -13.51 -14.71 5.78
C PHE A 125 -12.15 -15.38 5.98
N ARG A 126 -11.97 -16.55 5.36
CA ARG A 126 -10.69 -17.27 5.41
C ARG A 126 -9.64 -16.62 4.51
N ALA A 127 -8.38 -16.69 4.90
CA ALA A 127 -7.25 -16.19 4.11
C ALA A 127 -7.12 -16.84 2.71
N SER A 128 -7.63 -18.06 2.52
CA SER A 128 -7.66 -18.76 1.22
C SER A 128 -8.88 -18.44 0.37
N SER A 129 -9.89 -17.73 0.92
CA SER A 129 -11.19 -17.48 0.27
C SER A 129 -11.08 -16.62 -0.96
N LEU A 130 -12.14 -16.65 -1.77
CA LEU A 130 -12.30 -15.78 -2.94
C LEU A 130 -12.41 -14.30 -2.52
N GLU A 131 -13.18 -14.05 -1.47
CA GLU A 131 -13.41 -12.71 -0.92
C GLU A 131 -12.11 -12.04 -0.50
N ARG A 132 -11.21 -12.78 0.19
CA ARG A 132 -9.90 -12.25 0.56
C ARG A 132 -9.04 -11.97 -0.69
N LYS A 133 -9.10 -12.83 -1.70
CA LYS A 133 -8.36 -12.61 -2.96
C LYS A 133 -8.87 -11.37 -3.67
N GLU A 134 -10.18 -11.21 -3.75
CA GLU A 134 -10.85 -10.06 -4.35
C GLU A 134 -10.54 -8.76 -3.56
N ARG A 135 -10.60 -8.83 -2.22
CA ARG A 135 -10.18 -7.71 -1.35
C ARG A 135 -8.76 -7.23 -1.70
N CYS A 136 -7.83 -8.13 -1.88
CA CYS A 136 -6.47 -7.76 -2.24
C CYS A 136 -6.38 -7.17 -3.65
N GLY A 137 -7.22 -7.61 -4.58
CA GLY A 137 -7.34 -7.00 -5.91
C GLY A 137 -7.82 -5.56 -5.85
N ARG A 138 -8.94 -5.31 -5.14
CA ARG A 138 -9.51 -3.97 -4.95
C ARG A 138 -8.54 -3.03 -4.24
N LEU A 139 -7.97 -3.47 -3.13
CA LEU A 139 -6.93 -2.73 -2.40
C LEU A 139 -5.73 -2.37 -3.29
N THR A 140 -5.35 -3.25 -4.21
CA THR A 140 -4.26 -2.95 -5.16
C THR A 140 -4.62 -1.78 -6.07
N GLY A 141 -5.86 -1.70 -6.51
CA GLY A 141 -6.39 -0.56 -7.26
C GLY A 141 -6.41 0.72 -6.43
N ASP A 142 -6.90 0.64 -5.19
CA ASP A 142 -6.94 1.79 -4.26
C ASP A 142 -5.55 2.37 -4.01
N VAL A 143 -4.55 1.51 -3.79
CA VAL A 143 -3.16 1.93 -3.56
C VAL A 143 -2.54 2.56 -4.82
N ALA A 144 -2.84 2.00 -6.00
CA ALA A 144 -2.38 2.59 -7.26
C ALA A 144 -3.00 3.97 -7.50
N ALA A 145 -4.32 4.11 -7.27
CA ALA A 145 -5.02 5.38 -7.39
C ALA A 145 -4.45 6.43 -6.42
N ARG A 146 -4.23 6.06 -5.15
CA ARG A 146 -3.63 6.98 -4.16
C ARG A 146 -2.21 7.41 -4.55
N ALA A 147 -1.40 6.52 -5.09
CA ALA A 147 -0.07 6.87 -5.57
C ALA A 147 -0.12 7.88 -6.73
N VAL A 148 -1.07 7.72 -7.66
CA VAL A 148 -1.27 8.68 -8.75
C VAL A 148 -1.76 10.03 -8.23
N GLU A 149 -2.68 10.06 -7.25
CA GLU A 149 -3.12 11.30 -6.61
C GLU A 149 -1.95 12.05 -5.98
N LEU A 150 -1.07 11.35 -5.26
CA LEU A 150 0.13 11.96 -4.64
C LEU A 150 1.10 12.50 -5.70
N LEU A 151 1.32 11.76 -6.79
CA LEU A 151 2.14 12.21 -7.91
C LEU A 151 1.55 13.46 -8.58
N ASN A 152 0.24 13.50 -8.79
CA ASN A 152 -0.44 14.64 -9.37
C ASN A 152 -0.36 15.87 -8.45
N GLN A 153 -0.62 15.70 -7.15
CA GLN A 153 -0.47 16.78 -6.17
C GLN A 153 0.95 17.34 -6.16
N TRP A 154 1.96 16.48 -6.27
CA TRP A 154 3.35 16.93 -6.37
C TRP A 154 3.62 17.68 -7.67
N ALA A 155 3.19 17.15 -8.82
CA ALA A 155 3.37 17.78 -10.13
C ALA A 155 2.71 19.16 -10.21
N ASP A 156 1.56 19.32 -9.55
CA ASP A 156 0.81 20.59 -9.47
C ASP A 156 1.34 21.54 -8.39
N GLY A 157 2.39 21.18 -7.66
CA GLY A 157 2.95 21.95 -6.56
C GLY A 157 2.03 22.05 -5.33
N GLN A 158 1.07 21.13 -5.20
CA GLN A 158 0.06 21.14 -4.14
C GLN A 158 0.27 20.04 -3.08
N PHE A 159 1.31 19.20 -3.25
CA PHE A 159 1.59 18.14 -2.29
C PHE A 159 1.90 18.70 -0.91
N GLN A 160 1.18 18.19 0.08
CA GLN A 160 1.44 18.42 1.50
C GLN A 160 1.41 17.07 2.22
N GLY A 161 2.49 16.74 2.93
CA GLY A 161 2.51 15.58 3.81
C GLY A 161 1.59 15.81 5.00
N ILE A 162 0.57 14.99 5.14
CA ILE A 162 -0.44 15.07 6.21
C ILE A 162 -0.41 13.89 7.18
N TYR A 163 0.32 12.83 6.84
CA TYR A 163 0.40 11.66 7.70
C TYR A 163 1.15 11.97 8.99
N VAL A 164 0.46 11.74 10.11
CA VAL A 164 1.03 11.81 11.45
C VAL A 164 1.16 10.39 12.00
N PRO A 165 2.39 9.93 12.30
CA PRO A 165 2.60 8.63 12.93
C PRO A 165 1.88 8.54 14.28
N PRO A 166 1.38 7.35 14.69
CA PRO A 166 0.86 7.13 16.04
C PRO A 166 1.88 7.51 17.12
N GLU A 167 1.41 8.12 18.20
CA GLU A 167 2.24 8.55 19.32
C GLU A 167 3.04 7.40 19.96
N SER A 168 2.47 6.19 19.94
CA SER A 168 3.17 4.98 20.41
C SER A 168 4.50 4.73 19.73
N ILE A 169 4.67 5.14 18.46
CA ILE A 169 5.96 5.01 17.75
C ILE A 169 7.00 5.94 18.37
N ALA A 170 6.63 7.21 18.60
CA ALA A 170 7.52 8.20 19.19
C ALA A 170 7.93 7.78 20.61
N THR A 171 7.00 7.27 21.40
CA THR A 171 7.27 6.77 22.76
C THR A 171 8.29 5.63 22.75
N CYS A 172 8.12 4.62 21.89
CA CYS A 172 9.08 3.52 21.79
C CYS A 172 10.46 3.99 21.31
N LEU A 173 10.50 4.92 20.35
CA LEU A 173 11.74 5.45 19.81
C LEU A 173 12.50 6.38 20.78
N THR A 174 11.91 6.81 21.88
CA THR A 174 12.63 7.52 22.95
C THR A 174 13.77 6.66 23.52
N CYS A 175 13.52 5.36 23.70
CA CYS A 175 14.53 4.42 24.18
C CYS A 175 15.23 3.66 23.04
N HIS A 176 14.49 3.25 22.00
CA HIS A 176 14.98 2.38 20.94
C HIS A 176 15.55 3.13 19.73
N GLY A 177 15.24 4.42 19.57
CA GLY A 177 15.71 5.26 18.46
C GLY A 177 17.15 5.76 18.62
N ASP A 178 17.54 6.65 17.72
CA ASP A 178 18.89 7.20 17.55
C ASP A 178 19.43 7.97 18.76
N LYS A 179 18.54 8.50 19.60
CA LYS A 179 18.91 9.21 20.85
C LYS A 179 19.00 8.30 22.06
N GLY A 180 18.66 7.02 21.92
CA GLY A 180 18.71 6.01 22.97
C GLY A 180 19.65 4.87 22.58
N MET A 181 19.11 3.65 22.52
CA MET A 181 19.87 2.43 22.20
C MET A 181 20.28 2.31 20.73
N ASP A 182 19.69 3.10 19.84
CA ASP A 182 19.90 3.08 18.37
C ASP A 182 19.87 1.66 17.77
N ASN A 183 18.90 0.86 18.21
CA ASN A 183 18.77 -0.55 17.81
C ASN A 183 17.53 -0.84 16.96
N VAL A 184 16.72 0.19 16.61
CA VAL A 184 15.52 0.07 15.79
C VAL A 184 15.49 1.17 14.72
N LYS A 185 15.25 0.75 13.47
CA LYS A 185 14.91 1.64 12.35
C LYS A 185 13.56 1.24 11.77
N ALA A 186 12.48 1.70 12.37
CA ALA A 186 11.12 1.41 11.91
C ALA A 186 10.22 2.63 12.08
N LYS A 187 9.23 2.76 11.15
CA LYS A 187 8.15 3.74 11.24
C LYS A 187 6.79 3.05 11.40
N MET A 188 6.79 1.74 11.67
CA MET A 188 5.59 0.94 11.91
C MET A 188 5.15 1.05 13.36
N ASN A 189 3.85 0.82 13.61
CA ASN A 189 3.33 0.74 14.97
C ASN A 189 3.90 -0.49 15.69
N CYS A 190 4.74 -0.25 16.69
CA CYS A 190 5.44 -1.30 17.42
C CYS A 190 4.50 -2.19 18.23
N VAL A 191 3.46 -1.61 18.83
CA VAL A 191 2.55 -2.30 19.76
C VAL A 191 1.60 -3.30 19.08
N GLN A 192 1.63 -3.38 17.75
CA GLN A 192 0.91 -4.45 17.03
C GLN A 192 1.58 -5.82 17.18
N CYS A 193 2.89 -5.84 17.45
CA CYS A 193 3.69 -7.06 17.54
C CYS A 193 4.48 -7.17 18.83
N HIS A 194 4.68 -6.06 19.53
CA HIS A 194 5.45 -6.00 20.77
C HIS A 194 4.56 -5.59 21.94
N THR A 195 4.72 -6.27 23.08
CA THR A 195 4.10 -5.84 24.33
C THR A 195 4.89 -4.65 24.88
N PRO A 196 4.22 -3.52 25.18
CA PRO A 196 4.88 -2.41 25.86
C PRO A 196 5.53 -2.88 27.18
N HIS A 197 6.70 -2.36 27.46
CA HIS A 197 7.42 -2.60 28.73
C HIS A 197 7.84 -1.25 29.35
N PRO A 198 8.09 -1.18 30.67
CA PRO A 198 8.55 0.03 31.34
C PRO A 198 9.90 0.53 30.82
#